data_93ae933b40eac976869bda742ad39d58
#
_entry.id   93ae933b40eac976869bda742ad39d58
#
_cell.length_a   1.000
_cell.length_b   1.000
_cell.length_c   1.000
_cell.angle_alpha   90.00
_cell.angle_beta   90.00
_cell.angle_gamma   90.00
#
_symmetry.space_group_name_H-M   'P 1'
#
loop_
_entity.id
_entity.type
_entity.pdbx_description
1 polymer ?
#
loop_
_entity_poly.entity_id
_entity_poly.type
_entity_poly.pdbx_seq_one_letter_code
_entity_poly.pdbx_strand_id
1 'polypeptide(L)'
;MNKPITKTYKAKWITALTSGKYGQTEGFLHDGGYYCAIGVALHACNHIPRERLDSCTTTDDLCLANGDYDIPTELLQNSELSDTVIKFNDEDNYTFKWIADWIEKNVEAV
;
A
#
# COMPACT_ATOMS: atom_id res chain seq x y z
N MET A 1 2.08 2.79 -18.50
CA MET A 1 2.53 1.39 -18.46
C MET A 1 2.91 1.01 -17.05
N ASN A 2 2.45 -0.14 -16.58
CA ASN A 2 2.70 -0.58 -15.20
C ASN A 2 4.04 -1.29 -15.11
N LYS A 3 4.88 -0.84 -14.19
CA LYS A 3 6.17 -1.46 -13.93
C LYS A 3 6.07 -2.43 -12.76
N PRO A 4 6.71 -3.61 -12.85
CA PRO A 4 6.76 -4.53 -11.70
C PRO A 4 7.47 -3.89 -10.51
N ILE A 5 7.02 -4.23 -9.31
CA ILE A 5 7.73 -3.84 -8.10
C ILE A 5 8.99 -4.72 -7.92
N THR A 6 9.92 -4.28 -7.10
CA THR A 6 11.12 -5.08 -6.81
C THR A 6 10.77 -6.24 -5.87
N LYS A 7 11.61 -7.28 -5.90
CA LYS A 7 11.47 -8.42 -4.98
C LYS A 7 11.59 -7.98 -3.53
N THR A 8 12.48 -7.04 -3.26
CA THR A 8 12.66 -6.49 -1.90
C THR A 8 11.40 -5.78 -1.43
N TYR A 9 10.81 -4.96 -2.29
CA TYR A 9 9.57 -4.27 -1.97
C TYR A 9 8.43 -5.25 -1.69
N LYS A 10 8.26 -6.22 -2.57
CA LYS A 10 7.25 -7.27 -2.42
C LYS A 10 7.39 -8.00 -1.09
N ALA A 11 8.61 -8.44 -0.76
CA ALA A 11 8.87 -9.17 0.48
C ALA A 11 8.57 -8.34 1.72
N LYS A 12 8.99 -7.08 1.74
CA LYS A 12 8.71 -6.17 2.87
C LYS A 12 7.22 -5.92 3.04
N TRP A 13 6.52 -5.72 1.94
CA TRP A 13 5.07 -5.49 1.97
C TRP A 13 4.32 -6.68 2.54
N ILE A 14 4.61 -7.88 2.05
CA ILE A 14 4.01 -9.12 2.56
C ILE A 14 4.31 -9.30 4.04
N THR A 15 5.56 -9.11 4.43
CA THR A 15 5.98 -9.22 5.84
C THR A 15 5.20 -8.25 6.72
N ALA A 16 5.06 -7.00 6.29
CA ALA A 16 4.32 -5.99 7.04
C ALA A 16 2.83 -6.34 7.15
N LEU A 17 2.20 -6.77 6.06
CA LEU A 17 0.79 -7.15 6.06
C LEU A 17 0.51 -8.32 7.01
N THR A 18 1.45 -9.23 7.17
CA THR A 18 1.28 -10.42 8.02
C THR A 18 1.89 -10.29 9.41
N SER A 19 2.49 -9.14 9.73
CA SER A 19 3.22 -8.94 10.99
C SER A 19 2.32 -8.81 12.22
N GLY A 20 1.06 -8.43 12.03
CA GLY A 20 0.17 -8.12 13.13
C GLY A 20 0.38 -6.72 13.73
N LYS A 21 1.31 -5.93 13.18
CA LYS A 21 1.61 -4.58 13.68
C LYS A 21 0.69 -3.51 13.13
N TYR A 22 -0.02 -3.80 12.05
CA TYR A 22 -0.89 -2.85 11.36
C TYR A 22 -2.35 -3.27 11.50
N GLY A 23 -3.17 -2.40 12.07
CA GLY A 23 -4.62 -2.58 12.03
C GLY A 23 -5.15 -2.18 10.65
N GLN A 24 -6.26 -2.78 10.25
CA GLN A 24 -6.84 -2.57 8.92
C GLN A 24 -8.02 -1.61 8.96
N THR A 25 -8.04 -0.65 8.03
CA THR A 25 -9.18 0.24 7.80
C THR A 25 -9.48 0.31 6.32
N GLU A 26 -10.56 0.99 5.98
CA GLU A 26 -11.02 1.17 4.61
C GLU A 26 -11.13 2.66 4.28
N GLY A 27 -10.99 2.98 3.00
CA GLY A 27 -11.23 4.32 2.48
C GLY A 27 -10.09 5.32 2.62
N PHE A 28 -9.12 5.06 3.50
CA PHE A 28 -7.99 5.95 3.73
C PHE A 28 -6.69 5.16 3.81
N LEU A 29 -5.60 5.78 3.42
CA LEU A 29 -4.28 5.16 3.57
C LEU A 29 -3.93 4.93 5.04
N HIS A 30 -4.31 5.89 5.89
CA HIS A 30 -4.20 5.78 7.34
C HIS A 30 -5.31 6.59 8.00
N ASP A 31 -5.90 6.03 9.04
CA ASP A 31 -6.92 6.72 9.85
C ASP A 31 -6.92 6.16 11.28
N GLY A 32 -6.63 7.04 12.24
CA GLY A 32 -6.73 6.69 13.65
C GLY A 32 -5.86 5.53 14.13
N GLY A 33 -4.71 5.32 13.50
CA GLY A 33 -3.82 4.22 13.83
C GLY A 33 -4.05 2.96 13.00
N TYR A 34 -4.97 3.01 12.05
CA TYR A 34 -5.29 1.90 11.14
C TYR A 34 -4.88 2.25 9.71
N TYR A 35 -4.59 1.23 8.92
CA TYR A 35 -4.05 1.40 7.57
C TYR A 35 -4.86 0.59 6.57
N CYS A 36 -4.97 1.05 5.33
CA CYS A 36 -5.35 0.16 4.24
C CYS A 36 -4.10 -0.60 3.76
N ALA A 37 -4.27 -1.58 2.90
CA ALA A 37 -3.14 -2.40 2.44
C ALA A 37 -2.07 -1.57 1.71
N ILE A 38 -2.47 -0.55 0.95
CA ILE A 38 -1.52 0.37 0.30
C ILE A 38 -0.81 1.25 1.34
N GLY A 39 -1.53 1.74 2.36
CA GLY A 39 -0.94 2.51 3.44
C GLY A 39 0.14 1.72 4.19
N VAL A 40 -0.07 0.42 4.39
CA VAL A 40 0.95 -0.46 4.97
C VAL A 40 2.23 -0.43 4.13
N ALA A 41 2.11 -0.57 2.81
CA ALA A 41 3.26 -0.53 1.91
C ALA A 41 4.00 0.80 2.01
N LEU A 42 3.27 1.91 1.98
CA LEU A 42 3.86 3.24 2.03
C LEU A 42 4.58 3.51 3.34
N HIS A 43 4.03 3.06 4.45
CA HIS A 43 4.65 3.22 5.75
C HIS A 43 5.84 2.27 5.93
N ALA A 44 5.67 0.98 5.63
CA ALA A 44 6.69 -0.04 5.89
C ALA A 44 7.84 -0.02 4.88
N CYS A 45 7.53 0.17 3.59
CA CYS A 45 8.52 0.07 2.53
C CYS A 45 9.11 1.42 2.13
N ASN A 46 8.32 2.47 2.18
CA ASN A 46 8.75 3.81 1.75
C ASN A 46 9.00 4.77 2.92
N HIS A 47 8.79 4.30 4.15
CA HIS A 47 9.05 5.06 5.37
C HIS A 47 8.29 6.40 5.42
N ILE A 48 7.11 6.45 4.83
CA ILE A 48 6.27 7.64 4.88
C ILE A 48 5.57 7.69 6.23
N PRO A 49 5.71 8.81 6.99
CA PRO A 49 5.05 8.92 8.30
C PRO A 49 3.53 8.82 8.17
N ARG A 50 2.89 8.20 9.15
CA ARG A 50 1.44 8.04 9.15
C ARG A 50 0.69 9.37 9.07
N GLU A 51 1.26 10.46 9.62
CA GLU A 51 0.65 11.79 9.56
C GLU A 51 0.49 12.28 8.12
N ARG A 52 1.36 11.83 7.23
CA ARG A 52 1.30 12.17 5.82
C ARG A 52 0.29 11.32 5.05
N LEU A 53 -0.02 10.14 5.58
CA LEU A 53 -0.99 9.24 4.97
C LEU A 53 -2.42 9.62 5.38
N ASP A 54 -2.58 10.37 6.48
CA ASP A 54 -3.90 10.80 6.95
C ASP A 54 -4.61 11.61 5.87
N SER A 55 -5.90 11.35 5.72
CA SER A 55 -6.78 12.03 4.76
C SER A 55 -6.48 11.71 3.30
N CYS A 56 -5.52 10.84 3.02
CA CYS A 56 -5.24 10.38 1.66
C CYS A 56 -6.00 9.08 1.39
N THR A 57 -6.63 8.98 0.23
CA THR A 57 -7.36 7.78 -0.18
C THR A 57 -6.58 6.95 -1.19
N THR A 58 -5.69 7.58 -1.93
CA THR A 58 -4.86 6.93 -2.95
C THR A 58 -3.44 7.49 -2.93
N THR A 59 -2.53 6.85 -3.66
CA THR A 59 -1.18 7.37 -3.85
C THR A 59 -1.17 8.71 -4.59
N ASP A 60 -2.16 8.96 -5.45
CA ASP A 60 -2.28 10.23 -6.16
C ASP A 60 -2.54 11.39 -5.20
N ASP A 61 -3.38 11.18 -4.19
CA ASP A 61 -3.64 12.19 -3.17
C ASP A 61 -2.36 12.58 -2.44
N LEU A 62 -1.52 11.59 -2.16
CA LEU A 62 -0.24 11.82 -1.51
C LEU A 62 0.68 12.68 -2.38
N CYS A 63 0.70 12.42 -3.69
CA CYS A 63 1.48 13.21 -4.64
C CYS A 63 1.04 14.67 -4.66
N LEU A 64 -0.26 14.90 -4.70
CA LEU A 64 -0.82 16.25 -4.77
C LEU A 64 -0.56 17.04 -3.49
N ALA A 65 -0.63 16.37 -2.35
CA ALA A 65 -0.47 17.02 -1.05
C ALA A 65 0.97 17.30 -0.67
N ASN A 66 1.94 16.60 -1.26
CA ASN A 66 3.32 16.59 -0.76
C ASN A 66 4.35 16.58 -1.88
N GLY A 67 4.39 17.63 -2.68
CA GLY A 67 5.31 17.74 -3.80
C GLY A 67 6.80 17.60 -3.46
N ASP A 68 7.16 17.70 -2.17
CA ASP A 68 8.55 17.59 -1.73
C ASP A 68 8.94 16.21 -1.22
N TYR A 69 8.02 15.25 -1.24
CA TYR A 69 8.28 13.92 -0.73
C TYR A 69 8.84 13.00 -1.79
N ASP A 70 9.75 12.13 -1.34
CA ASP A 70 10.12 10.96 -2.12
C ASP A 70 8.88 10.09 -2.23
N ILE A 71 8.14 10.30 -3.30
CA ILE A 71 6.91 9.58 -3.55
C ILE A 71 7.25 8.13 -3.85
N PRO A 72 6.47 7.19 -3.32
CA PRO A 72 6.73 5.76 -3.54
C PRO A 72 6.63 5.43 -5.01
N THR A 73 7.75 5.50 -5.69
CA THR A 73 7.80 5.36 -7.14
C THR A 73 7.33 4.00 -7.61
N GLU A 74 7.56 2.95 -6.81
CA GLU A 74 7.16 1.61 -7.23
C GLU A 74 5.66 1.46 -7.38
N LEU A 75 4.88 1.88 -6.38
CA LEU A 75 3.42 1.80 -6.47
C LEU A 75 2.83 2.83 -7.43
N LEU A 76 3.41 4.02 -7.50
CA LEU A 76 2.96 5.03 -8.46
C LEU A 76 3.17 4.58 -9.91
N GLN A 77 4.22 3.83 -10.17
CA GLN A 77 4.48 3.30 -11.49
C GLN A 77 3.69 2.04 -11.81
N ASN A 78 2.86 1.60 -10.87
CA ASN A 78 2.00 0.44 -11.07
C ASN A 78 0.60 0.72 -10.52
N SER A 79 -0.11 1.60 -11.20
CA SER A 79 -1.46 2.00 -10.79
C SER A 79 -2.45 0.84 -10.84
N GLU A 80 -2.27 -0.09 -11.75
CA GLU A 80 -3.13 -1.28 -11.83
C GLU A 80 -3.04 -2.12 -10.55
N LEU A 81 -1.82 -2.35 -10.07
CA LEU A 81 -1.60 -3.07 -8.82
C LEU A 81 -2.20 -2.32 -7.63
N SER A 82 -1.92 -1.02 -7.55
CA SER A 82 -2.46 -0.18 -6.46
C SER A 82 -3.98 -0.19 -6.44
N ASP A 83 -4.61 0.01 -7.59
CA ASP A 83 -6.07 0.05 -7.69
C ASP A 83 -6.69 -1.31 -7.34
N THR A 84 -6.06 -2.40 -7.78
CA THR A 84 -6.53 -3.76 -7.47
C THR A 84 -6.48 -4.02 -5.97
N VAL A 85 -5.40 -3.66 -5.31
CA VAL A 85 -5.24 -3.87 -3.86
C VAL A 85 -6.19 -2.98 -3.07
N ILE A 86 -6.38 -1.73 -3.50
CA ILE A 86 -7.36 -0.84 -2.86
C ILE A 86 -8.76 -1.44 -2.94
N LYS A 87 -9.12 -1.99 -4.10
CA LYS A 87 -10.42 -2.65 -4.26
C LYS A 87 -10.58 -3.82 -3.30
N PHE A 88 -9.57 -4.68 -3.18
CA PHE A 88 -9.62 -5.80 -2.23
C PHE A 88 -9.82 -5.32 -0.80
N ASN A 89 -9.14 -4.26 -0.43
CA ASN A 89 -9.20 -3.73 0.93
C ASN A 89 -10.51 -3.01 1.23
N ASP A 90 -10.94 -2.14 0.32
CA ASP A 90 -12.05 -1.20 0.58
C ASP A 90 -13.42 -1.74 0.14
N GLU A 91 -13.48 -2.44 -0.98
CA GLU A 91 -14.75 -2.93 -1.55
C GLU A 91 -15.02 -4.40 -1.19
N ASP A 92 -14.02 -5.25 -1.29
CA ASP A 92 -14.17 -6.69 -1.07
C ASP A 92 -13.96 -7.07 0.40
N ASN A 93 -13.44 -6.16 1.22
CA ASN A 93 -13.19 -6.35 2.65
C ASN A 93 -12.30 -7.56 2.95
N TYR A 94 -11.32 -7.81 2.10
CA TYR A 94 -10.37 -8.88 2.33
C TYR A 94 -9.35 -8.49 3.41
N THR A 95 -8.97 -9.47 4.23
CA THR A 95 -7.98 -9.25 5.30
C THR A 95 -6.59 -9.01 4.73
N PHE A 96 -5.72 -8.41 5.53
CA PHE A 96 -4.30 -8.25 5.16
C PHE A 96 -3.66 -9.59 4.83
N LYS A 97 -3.99 -10.64 5.56
CA LYS A 97 -3.46 -11.99 5.28
C LYS A 97 -3.88 -12.48 3.90
N TRP A 98 -5.15 -12.30 3.55
CA TRP A 98 -5.66 -12.69 2.23
C TRP A 98 -4.94 -11.91 1.13
N ILE A 99 -4.80 -10.59 1.33
CA ILE A 99 -4.15 -9.71 0.36
C ILE A 99 -2.67 -10.09 0.21
N ALA A 100 -1.98 -10.38 1.32
CA ALA A 100 -0.58 -10.82 1.29
C ALA A 100 -0.41 -12.12 0.50
N ASP A 101 -1.30 -13.09 0.70
CA ASP A 101 -1.27 -14.34 -0.06
C ASP A 101 -1.50 -14.10 -1.55
N TRP A 102 -2.43 -13.21 -1.87
CA TRP A 102 -2.69 -12.85 -3.26
C TRP A 102 -1.47 -12.20 -3.92
N ILE A 103 -0.83 -11.27 -3.22
CA ILE A 103 0.39 -10.61 -3.70
C ILE A 103 1.50 -11.64 -3.95
N GLU A 104 1.69 -12.55 -3.00
CA GLU A 104 2.70 -13.60 -3.12
C GLU A 104 2.52 -14.42 -4.38
N LYS A 105 1.29 -14.78 -4.71
CA LYS A 105 0.98 -15.69 -5.81
C LYS A 105 0.82 -15.01 -7.16
N ASN A 106 0.44 -13.74 -7.20
CA ASN A 106 -0.01 -13.10 -8.43
C ASN A 106 0.83 -11.90 -8.87
N VAL A 107 1.61 -11.31 -7.98
CA VAL A 107 2.35 -10.09 -8.30
C VAL A 107 3.76 -10.44 -8.75
N GLU A 108 4.09 -10.04 -9.98
CA GLU A 108 5.45 -10.19 -10.49
C GLU A 108 6.37 -9.17 -9.82
N ALA A 109 7.59 -9.62 -9.50
CA ALA A 109 8.61 -8.77 -8.92
C ALA A 109 9.95 -9.01 -9.60
N VAL A 110 10.74 -7.96 -9.71
CA VAL A 110 12.02 -8.00 -10.43
C VAL A 110 13.21 -7.80 -9.50
#